data_74a2e4f04f2473af1ae0d4a063890a00
#
_entry.id   74a2e4f04f2473af1ae0d4a063890a00
#
_cell.length_a   1.000
_cell.length_b   1.000
_cell.length_c   1.000
_cell.angle_alpha   90.00
_cell.angle_beta   90.00
_cell.angle_gamma   90.00
#
_symmetry.space_group_name_H-M   'P 1'
#
loop_
_entity.id
_entity.type
_entity.pdbx_description
1 polymer ?
#
loop_
_entity_poly.entity_id
_entity_poly.type
_entity_poly.pdbx_seq_one_letter_code
_entity_poly.pdbx_strand_id
1 'polypeptide(L)' 'MLEQLKELILNYVEVEEDEIELSSRFSEDLGFNSYDFMCMLGEAEDELDVEIDEAAAGKCKTVEDLIEYLEEQK' A
#
# COMPACT_ATOMS: atom_id res chain seq x y z
N MET A 1 -0.75 6.76 -9.66
CA MET A 1 -0.81 6.28 -8.28
C MET A 1 -0.08 4.96 -8.04
N LEU A 2 -0.17 4.01 -8.94
CA LEU A 2 0.50 2.72 -8.76
C LEU A 2 2.01 2.87 -8.58
N GLU A 3 2.65 3.69 -9.38
CA GLU A 3 4.10 3.87 -9.27
C GLU A 3 4.53 4.47 -7.95
N GLN A 4 3.78 5.44 -7.45
CA GLN A 4 4.05 6.04 -6.15
C GLN A 4 3.91 5.01 -5.04
N LEU A 5 2.88 4.17 -5.15
CA LEU A 5 2.66 3.12 -4.16
C LEU A 5 3.77 2.05 -4.23
N LYS A 6 4.23 1.73 -5.44
CA LYS A 6 5.36 0.79 -5.59
C LYS A 6 6.62 1.29 -4.88
N GLU A 7 6.92 2.58 -5.01
CA GLU A 7 8.07 3.16 -4.31
C GLU A 7 7.93 3.02 -2.81
N LEU A 8 6.75 3.27 -2.27
CA LEU A 8 6.51 3.11 -0.85
C LEU A 8 6.65 1.66 -0.42
N ILE A 9 6.12 0.74 -1.20
CA ILE A 9 6.22 -0.69 -0.91
C ILE A 9 7.69 -1.12 -0.85
N LEU A 10 8.50 -0.66 -1.80
CA LEU A 10 9.90 -1.05 -1.87
C LEU A 10 10.74 -0.51 -0.72
N ASN A 11 10.23 0.47 0.02
CA ASN A 11 10.90 0.94 1.23
C ASN A 11 10.79 -0.04 2.40
N TYR A 12 9.86 -0.97 2.33
CA TYR A 12 9.57 -1.86 3.44
C TYR A 12 9.85 -3.33 3.16
N VAL A 13 9.84 -3.74 1.90
CA VAL A 13 10.04 -5.14 1.53
C VAL A 13 11.04 -5.25 0.39
N GLU A 14 11.71 -6.40 0.33
CA GLU A 14 12.71 -6.65 -0.70
C GLU A 14 12.13 -7.52 -1.80
N VAL A 15 11.38 -6.90 -2.70
CA VAL A 15 10.83 -7.56 -3.88
C VAL A 15 11.23 -6.75 -5.10
N GLU A 16 11.17 -7.36 -6.26
CA GLU A 16 11.43 -6.63 -7.50
C GLU A 16 10.21 -5.78 -7.86
N GLU A 17 10.46 -4.65 -8.49
CA GLU A 17 9.38 -3.75 -8.87
C GLU A 17 8.33 -4.44 -9.73
N ASP A 18 8.77 -5.29 -10.66
CA ASP A 18 7.85 -5.98 -11.56
C ASP A 18 7.09 -7.13 -10.89
N GLU A 19 7.45 -7.48 -9.67
CA GLU A 19 6.67 -8.43 -8.87
C GLU A 19 5.47 -7.76 -8.20
N ILE A 20 5.44 -6.43 -8.15
CA ILE A 20 4.35 -5.68 -7.54
C ILE A 20 3.28 -5.44 -8.60
N GLU A 21 2.18 -6.16 -8.48
CA GLU A 21 1.07 -6.08 -9.41
C GLU A 21 -0.20 -5.68 -8.66
N LEU A 22 -1.24 -5.32 -9.39
CA LEU A 22 -2.51 -4.96 -8.77
C LEU A 22 -3.08 -6.11 -7.95
N SER A 23 -2.88 -7.33 -8.40
CA SER A 23 -3.37 -8.53 -7.71
C SER A 23 -2.46 -8.99 -6.57
N SER A 24 -1.31 -8.36 -6.37
CA SER A 24 -0.38 -8.75 -5.31
C SER A 24 -1.00 -8.51 -3.94
N ARG A 25 -0.89 -9.50 -3.07
CA ARG A 25 -1.41 -9.40 -1.70
C ARG A 25 -0.30 -8.92 -0.79
N PHE A 26 -0.60 -7.93 0.04
CA PHE A 26 0.43 -7.31 0.88
C PHE A 26 1.09 -8.30 1.83
N SER A 27 0.29 -9.11 2.49
CA SER A 27 0.83 -10.04 3.49
C SER A 27 1.42 -11.29 2.84
N GLU A 28 0.67 -11.90 1.94
CA GLU A 28 1.05 -13.21 1.40
C GLU A 28 2.07 -13.14 0.27
N ASP A 29 1.93 -12.16 -0.60
CA ASP A 29 2.81 -12.04 -1.77
C ASP A 29 3.98 -11.10 -1.56
N LEU A 30 3.78 -10.01 -0.83
CA LEU A 30 4.81 -8.99 -0.63
C LEU A 30 5.51 -9.09 0.72
N GLY A 31 4.95 -9.83 1.66
CA GLY A 31 5.59 -10.07 2.94
C GLY A 31 5.44 -8.96 3.97
N PHE A 32 4.45 -8.08 3.82
CA PHE A 32 4.19 -7.05 4.83
C PHE A 32 3.66 -7.66 6.10
N ASN A 33 4.14 -7.18 7.24
CA ASN A 33 3.47 -7.42 8.51
C ASN A 33 2.59 -6.21 8.83
N SER A 34 1.78 -6.33 9.88
CA SER A 34 0.84 -5.28 10.24
C SER A 34 1.53 -3.96 10.56
N TYR A 35 2.67 -4.03 11.24
CA TYR A 35 3.41 -2.85 11.63
C TYR A 35 3.94 -2.09 10.40
N ASP A 36 4.60 -2.82 9.52
CA ASP A 36 5.14 -2.22 8.29
C ASP A 36 4.02 -1.63 7.42
N PHE A 37 2.91 -2.33 7.35
CA PHE A 37 1.77 -1.87 6.57
C PHE A 37 1.24 -0.53 7.11
N MET A 38 1.12 -0.42 8.42
CA MET A 38 0.66 0.83 9.05
C MET A 38 1.64 1.97 8.83
N CYS A 39 2.94 1.68 8.90
CA CYS A 39 3.96 2.70 8.62
C CYS A 39 3.88 3.17 7.17
N MET A 40 3.67 2.24 6.25
CA MET A 40 3.52 2.59 4.84
C MET A 40 2.30 3.48 4.62
N LEU A 41 1.19 3.18 5.30
CA LEU A 41 -0.01 4.01 5.19
C LEU A 41 0.24 5.44 5.67
N GLY A 42 1.00 5.59 6.75
CA GLY A 42 1.37 6.91 7.25
C GLY A 42 2.17 7.71 6.23
N GLU A 43 3.14 7.06 5.59
CA GLU A 43 3.92 7.71 4.54
C GLU A 43 3.06 8.05 3.33
N ALA A 44 2.11 7.16 3.00
CA ALA A 44 1.22 7.41 1.87
C ALA A 44 0.34 8.64 2.09
N GLU A 45 -0.11 8.87 3.33
CA GLU A 45 -0.89 10.06 3.65
C GLU A 45 -0.10 11.33 3.33
N ASP A 46 1.18 11.34 3.70
CA ASP A 46 2.03 12.49 3.46
C ASP A 46 2.36 12.67 1.98
N GLU A 47 2.74 11.59 1.33
CA GLU A 47 3.18 11.66 -0.07
C GLU A 47 2.05 11.94 -1.05
N LEU A 48 0.89 11.35 -0.81
CA LEU A 48 -0.25 11.47 -1.71
C LEU A 48 -1.22 12.57 -1.29
N ASP A 49 -0.97 13.18 -0.14
CA ASP A 49 -1.81 14.25 0.43
C ASP A 49 -3.27 13.80 0.55
N VAL A 50 -3.47 12.64 1.18
CA VAL A 50 -4.79 12.07 1.41
C VAL A 50 -4.92 11.69 2.88
N GLU A 51 -6.16 11.58 3.35
CA GLU A 51 -6.42 11.06 4.68
C GLU A 51 -6.74 9.58 4.59
N ILE A 52 -6.11 8.78 5.44
CA ILE A 52 -6.31 7.33 5.43
C ILE A 52 -6.87 6.90 6.78
N ASP A 53 -8.02 6.25 6.75
CA ASP A 53 -8.60 5.60 7.93
C ASP A 53 -7.94 4.24 8.05
N GLU A 54 -7.13 4.04 9.07
CA GLU A 54 -6.38 2.80 9.27
C GLU A 54 -7.29 1.58 9.35
N ALA A 55 -8.46 1.71 9.95
CA ALA A 55 -9.39 0.59 10.05
C ALA A 55 -9.91 0.17 8.67
N ALA A 56 -10.25 1.13 7.84
CA ALA A 56 -10.72 0.85 6.49
C ALA A 56 -9.60 0.33 5.60
N ALA A 57 -8.42 0.96 5.68
CA ALA A 57 -7.27 0.55 4.89
C ALA A 57 -6.77 -0.84 5.28
N GLY A 58 -6.92 -1.20 6.55
CA GLY A 58 -6.53 -2.52 7.03
C GLY A 58 -7.34 -3.66 6.42
N LYS A 59 -8.47 -3.35 5.80
CA LYS A 59 -9.28 -4.35 5.09
C LYS A 59 -8.81 -4.58 3.67
N CYS A 60 -7.92 -3.73 3.18
CA CYS A 60 -7.36 -3.86 1.84
C CYS A 60 -6.32 -4.99 1.85
N LYS A 61 -6.53 -5.99 1.02
CA LYS A 61 -5.65 -7.16 0.97
C LYS A 61 -4.68 -7.10 -0.18
N THR A 62 -5.08 -6.49 -1.29
CA THR A 62 -4.26 -6.40 -2.49
C THR A 62 -3.88 -4.96 -2.77
N VAL A 63 -2.88 -4.79 -3.63
CA VAL A 63 -2.46 -3.47 -4.09
C VAL A 63 -3.64 -2.74 -4.73
N GLU A 64 -4.43 -3.45 -5.53
CA GLU A 64 -5.60 -2.87 -6.19
C GLU A 64 -6.62 -2.35 -5.17
N ASP A 65 -6.89 -3.12 -4.13
CA ASP A 65 -7.81 -2.70 -3.08
C ASP A 65 -7.37 -1.38 -2.45
N LEU A 66 -6.09 -1.26 -2.16
CA LEU A 66 -5.57 -0.05 -1.54
C LEU A 66 -5.63 1.14 -2.51
N ILE A 67 -5.30 0.92 -3.78
CA ILE A 67 -5.36 1.98 -4.78
C ILE A 67 -6.79 2.50 -4.92
N GLU A 68 -7.77 1.61 -5.00
CA GLU A 68 -9.17 2.02 -5.10
C GLU A 68 -9.59 2.83 -3.87
N TYR A 69 -9.16 2.39 -2.70
CA TYR A 69 -9.47 3.12 -1.47
C TYR A 69 -8.86 4.52 -1.50
N LEU A 70 -7.60 4.62 -1.89
CA LEU A 70 -6.90 5.91 -1.92
C LEU A 70 -7.53 6.87 -2.95
N GLU A 71 -7.97 6.35 -4.08
CA GLU A 71 -8.60 7.18 -5.10
C GLU A 71 -9.93 7.75 -4.61
N GLU A 72 -10.63 7.02 -3.77
CA GLU A 72 -11.87 7.51 -3.17
C GLU A 72 -11.64 8.65 -2.18
N GLN A 73 -10.44 8.76 -1.62
CA GLN A 73 -10.12 9.79 -0.64
C GLN A 73 -9.68 11.11 -1.25
N LYS A 74 -9.47 11.15 -2.53
CA LYS A 74 -9.04 12.38 -3.23
C LYS A 74 -10.18 13.28 -3.59
#